data_6469538f135db4333117eba58d296087
#
_entry.id   6469538f135db4333117eba58d296087
#
_cell.length_a   1.000
_cell.length_b   1.000
_cell.length_c   1.000
_cell.angle_alpha   90.00
_cell.angle_beta   90.00
_cell.angle_gamma   90.00
#
_symmetry.space_group_name_H-M   'P 1'
#
loop_
_entity.id
_entity.type
_entity.pdbx_description
1 polymer ?
#
loop_
_entity_poly.entity_id
_entity_poly.type
_entity_poly.pdbx_seq_one_letter_code
_entity_poly.pdbx_strand_id
1 'polypeptide(L)' 'MRHGDTVWRVCLTALRHAADAEDAFQNSFLKYALADDVRFNDDEHRKAWLIRVATNACRDMQRSAAA' A
#
# COMPACT_ATOMS: atom_id res chain seq x y z
N MET A 1 5.48 -9.74 -7.42
CA MET A 1 6.21 -8.48 -7.27
C MET A 1 7.14 -8.57 -6.07
N ARG A 2 8.32 -7.94 -6.14
CA ARG A 2 9.38 -8.12 -5.15
C ARG A 2 8.98 -7.75 -3.71
N HIS A 3 8.21 -6.70 -3.55
CA HIS A 3 7.79 -6.22 -2.24
C HIS A 3 6.34 -6.51 -1.91
N GLY A 4 5.72 -7.40 -2.70
CA GLY A 4 4.30 -7.72 -2.53
C GLY A 4 3.98 -8.27 -1.14
N ASP A 5 4.80 -9.19 -0.64
CA ASP A 5 4.55 -9.78 0.68
C ASP A 5 4.61 -8.74 1.80
N THR A 6 5.57 -7.82 1.71
CA THR A 6 5.71 -6.76 2.71
C THR A 6 4.49 -5.86 2.72
N VAL A 7 4.05 -5.42 1.54
CA VAL A 7 2.87 -4.55 1.41
C VAL A 7 1.62 -5.26 1.88
N TRP A 8 1.47 -6.54 1.53
CA TRP A 8 0.34 -7.36 1.97
C TRP A 8 0.26 -7.45 3.49
N ARG A 9 1.40 -7.67 4.15
CA ARG A 9 1.47 -7.72 5.60
C ARG A 9 1.07 -6.40 6.24
N VAL A 10 1.51 -5.29 5.66
CA VAL A 10 1.13 -3.96 6.14
C VAL A 10 -0.38 -3.80 6.09
N CYS A 11 -0.99 -4.17 4.97
CA CYS A 11 -2.43 -4.06 4.80
C CYS A 11 -3.20 -4.96 5.77
N LEU A 12 -2.76 -6.22 5.92
CA LEU A 12 -3.42 -7.16 6.84
C LEU A 12 -3.31 -6.72 8.29
N THR A 13 -2.17 -6.14 8.67
CA THR A 13 -1.95 -5.67 10.03
C THR A 13 -2.82 -4.47 10.34
N ALA A 14 -2.94 -3.54 9.39
CA ALA A 14 -3.71 -2.32 9.57
C ALA A 14 -5.21 -2.56 9.46
N LEU A 15 -5.62 -3.46 8.56
CA LEU A 15 -7.03 -3.74 8.28
C LEU A 15 -7.31 -5.19 8.65
N ARG A 16 -8.17 -5.41 9.61
CA ARG A 16 -8.44 -6.74 10.14
C ARG A 16 -9.31 -7.61 9.24
N HIS A 17 -9.79 -7.05 8.15
CA HIS A 17 -10.64 -7.76 7.20
C HIS A 17 -9.87 -7.99 5.90
N ALA A 18 -9.83 -9.24 5.46
CA ALA A 18 -9.07 -9.63 4.27
C ALA A 18 -9.52 -8.89 3.02
N ALA A 19 -10.82 -8.66 2.87
CA ALA A 19 -11.35 -7.96 1.70
C ALA A 19 -10.86 -6.52 1.65
N ASP A 20 -10.83 -5.83 2.80
CA ASP A 20 -10.34 -4.46 2.87
C ASP A 20 -8.84 -4.41 2.63
N ALA A 21 -8.10 -5.39 3.17
CA ALA A 21 -6.66 -5.48 2.96
C ALA A 21 -6.35 -5.68 1.47
N GLU A 22 -7.13 -6.50 0.79
CA GLU A 22 -6.97 -6.74 -0.63
C GLU A 22 -7.19 -5.46 -1.44
N ASP A 23 -8.22 -4.70 -1.11
CA ASP A 23 -8.49 -3.42 -1.77
C ASP A 23 -7.34 -2.45 -1.58
N ALA A 24 -6.84 -2.32 -0.35
CA ALA A 24 -5.72 -1.44 -0.06
C ALA A 24 -4.46 -1.88 -0.79
N PHE A 25 -4.23 -3.19 -0.85
CA PHE A 25 -3.11 -3.77 -1.57
C PHE A 25 -3.18 -3.43 -3.06
N GLN A 26 -4.33 -3.65 -3.69
CA GLN A 26 -4.51 -3.36 -5.11
C GLN A 26 -4.36 -1.87 -5.40
N ASN A 27 -4.92 -1.01 -4.57
CA ASN A 27 -4.81 0.44 -4.73
C ASN A 27 -3.35 0.89 -4.62
N SER A 28 -2.59 0.29 -3.71
CA SER A 28 -1.17 0.64 -3.54
C SER A 28 -0.37 0.31 -4.80
N PHE A 29 -0.60 -0.85 -5.38
CA PHE A 29 0.13 -1.25 -6.59
C PHE A 29 -0.37 -0.53 -7.83
N LEU A 30 -1.64 -0.14 -7.86
CA LEU A 30 -2.15 0.70 -8.94
C LEU A 30 -1.44 2.07 -8.92
N LYS A 31 -1.32 2.68 -7.75
CA LYS A 31 -0.59 3.95 -7.61
C LYS A 31 0.87 3.79 -8.01
N TYR A 32 1.49 2.68 -7.66
CA TYR A 32 2.86 2.39 -8.05
C TYR A 32 2.97 2.30 -9.58
N ALA A 33 2.05 1.59 -10.22
CA ALA A 33 2.05 1.42 -11.67
C ALA A 33 1.85 2.75 -12.41
N LEU A 34 1.09 3.68 -11.81
CA LEU A 34 0.80 4.97 -12.41
C LEU A 34 1.80 6.07 -12.04
N ALA A 35 2.76 5.76 -11.19
CA ALA A 35 3.74 6.73 -10.70
C ALA A 35 4.95 6.84 -11.65
N ASP A 36 4.71 7.25 -12.89
CA ASP A 36 5.74 7.35 -13.91
C ASP A 36 6.77 8.44 -13.60
N ASP A 37 6.36 9.45 -12.84
CA ASP A 37 7.22 10.57 -12.49
C ASP A 37 8.06 10.32 -11.23
N VAL A 38 7.80 9.23 -10.53
CA VAL A 38 8.55 8.90 -9.32
C VAL A 38 9.79 8.11 -9.71
N ARG A 39 10.95 8.59 -9.26
CA ARG A 39 12.23 7.91 -9.49
C ARG A 39 12.75 7.38 -8.16
N PHE A 40 13.11 6.11 -8.17
CA PHE A 40 13.64 5.46 -6.98
C PHE A 40 15.16 5.36 -7.08
N ASN A 41 15.85 5.83 -6.03
CA ASN A 41 17.31 5.77 -5.98
C ASN A 41 17.81 4.34 -5.85
N ASP A 42 17.08 3.51 -5.12
CA ASP A 42 17.42 2.12 -4.92
C ASP A 42 16.17 1.33 -4.50
N ASP A 43 16.37 0.05 -4.23
CA ASP A 43 15.29 -0.85 -3.86
C ASP A 43 14.70 -0.51 -2.48
N GLU A 44 15.53 -0.03 -1.56
CA GLU A 44 15.08 0.41 -0.24
C GLU A 44 14.15 1.61 -0.34
N HIS A 45 14.45 2.55 -1.23
CA HIS A 45 13.61 3.71 -1.47
C HIS A 45 12.25 3.28 -2.02
N ARG A 46 12.26 2.34 -2.98
CA ARG A 46 11.03 1.80 -3.55
C ARG A 46 10.17 1.12 -2.49
N LYS A 47 10.80 0.31 -1.64
CA LYS A 47 10.11 -0.38 -0.56
C LYS A 47 9.47 0.61 0.42
N ALA A 48 10.22 1.63 0.82
CA ALA A 48 9.72 2.65 1.75
C ALA A 48 8.53 3.41 1.15
N TRP A 49 8.60 3.72 -0.14
CA TRP A 49 7.52 4.41 -0.84
C TRP A 49 6.25 3.55 -0.87
N LEU A 50 6.40 2.26 -1.18
CA LEU A 50 5.27 1.34 -1.22
C LEU A 50 4.62 1.19 0.17
N ILE A 51 5.42 1.09 1.22
CA ILE A 51 4.92 0.99 2.58
C ILE A 51 4.14 2.26 2.95
N ARG A 52 4.66 3.42 2.58
CA ARG A 52 3.97 4.70 2.84
C ARG A 52 2.63 4.75 2.13
N VAL A 53 2.61 4.39 0.85
CA VAL A 53 1.36 4.41 0.05
C VAL A 53 0.36 3.42 0.64
N ALA A 54 0.80 2.23 1.01
CA ALA A 54 -0.08 1.22 1.60
C ALA A 54 -0.64 1.70 2.94
N THR A 55 0.20 2.31 3.78
CA THR A 55 -0.24 2.84 5.06
C THR A 55 -1.29 3.93 4.88
N ASN A 56 -1.08 4.82 3.92
CA ASN A 56 -2.03 5.88 3.62
C ASN A 56 -3.34 5.32 3.10
N ALA A 57 -3.29 4.30 2.22
CA ALA A 57 -4.49 3.66 1.70
C ALA A 57 -5.29 3.02 2.83
N CYS A 58 -4.62 2.37 3.78
CA CYS A 58 -5.28 1.76 4.92
C CYS A 58 -5.93 2.81 5.82
N ARG A 59 -5.26 3.92 6.06
CA ARG A 59 -5.82 5.02 6.84
C ARG A 59 -7.06 5.61 6.19
N ASP A 60 -7.02 5.78 4.87
CA ASP A 60 -8.17 6.32 4.14
C ASP A 60 -9.36 5.40 4.26
N MET A 61 -9.16 4.08 4.16
CA MET A 61 -10.22 3.11 4.32
C MET A 61 -10.79 3.13 5.73
N GLN A 62 -9.93 3.21 6.75
CA GLN A 62 -10.36 3.30 8.14
C GLN A 62 -11.17 4.56 8.41
N ARG A 63 -10.74 5.67 7.81
CA ARG A 63 -11.44 6.95 7.94
C ARG A 63 -12.83 6.87 7.29
N SER A 64 -12.93 6.28 6.13
CA SER A 64 -14.20 6.09 5.44
C SER A 64 -15.15 5.20 6.25
N ALA A 65 -14.62 4.15 6.84
CA ALA A 65 -15.42 3.24 7.67
C ALA A 65 -15.92 3.92 8.95
N ALA A 66 -15.12 4.85 9.49
CA ALA A 66 -15.49 5.56 10.71
C ALA A 66 -16.51 6.69 10.46
N ALA A 67 -16.57 7.12 9.23
CA ALA A 67 -17.51 8.18 8.85
C ALA A 67 -18.92 7.65 8.73
#